data_4ce6719326ba0835b9b41e9fcfd58a78
#
_entry.id   4ce6719326ba0835b9b41e9fcfd58a78
#
_cell.length_a   1.000
_cell.length_b   1.000
_cell.length_c   1.000
_cell.angle_alpha   90.00
_cell.angle_beta   90.00
_cell.angle_gamma   90.00
#
_symmetry.space_group_name_H-M   'P 1'
#
loop_
_entity.id
_entity.type
_entity.pdbx_description
1 polymer ?
#
loop_
_entity_poly.entity_id
_entity_poly.type
_entity_poly.pdbx_seq_one_letter_code
_entity_poly.pdbx_strand_id
1 'polypeptide(L)'
;MHINNQDNLENGYRYGIRHFPISNYYPSVPYNAATRRSDFQLRHNWPVMQDGEQLEPPINWNEIITWADELDEPYRSDFPFDETEPVYSHIPSDIIVSSNAEHHGFTNSNCHICSPGSSFASGTFDVHNRYQLNKHGFAVGYGRTWQEGFEKMIEALDYPDGGGITINHPTWFSKFTDEQVFEMLDFDDRVLGIEIYNDYSNRKDWLENPNYQPPDETDKGFSLNLWDRVLSTGRRCWGSCVPDHSVCRDGNWDGRNVLLIPTFTEDECLRAYRIGSFYGCLKDNGLTVNDFQVNDTQLLVATSVVATIRFITNDGEVNSVTGTEGVFDIPQRDGKPAIPFVRVVITDETGERLFLQPVMFN
;
A
#
# COMPACT_ATOMS: atom_id res chain seq x y z
N MET A 1 0.06 5.57 -0.81
CA MET A 1 -0.03 6.81 0.03
C MET A 1 -0.86 7.85 -0.68
N HIS A 2 -1.59 8.67 0.07
CA HIS A 2 -2.38 9.79 -0.47
C HIS A 2 -1.57 11.07 -0.46
N ILE A 3 -1.50 11.76 -1.60
CA ILE A 3 -0.79 13.03 -1.76
C ILE A 3 -1.79 14.03 -2.36
N ASN A 4 -2.30 14.92 -1.54
CA ASN A 4 -3.44 15.78 -1.89
C ASN A 4 -3.04 17.16 -2.43
N ASN A 5 -1.81 17.58 -2.23
CA ASN A 5 -1.30 18.88 -2.63
C ASN A 5 0.23 18.94 -2.63
N GLN A 6 0.81 20.08 -3.00
CA GLN A 6 2.25 20.31 -3.05
C GLN A 6 2.92 20.08 -1.69
N ASP A 7 2.31 20.54 -0.60
CA ASP A 7 2.91 20.42 0.74
C ASP A 7 3.04 18.96 1.16
N ASN A 8 2.06 18.10 0.80
CA ASN A 8 2.12 16.68 1.08
C ASN A 8 3.23 15.99 0.26
N LEU A 9 3.41 16.36 -1.01
CA LEU A 9 4.49 15.85 -1.84
C LEU A 9 5.85 16.22 -1.25
N GLU A 10 6.03 17.49 -0.88
CA GLU A 10 7.25 17.99 -0.24
C GLU A 10 7.49 17.35 1.12
N ASN A 11 6.43 17.09 1.87
CA ASN A 11 6.53 16.38 3.14
C ASN A 11 7.09 14.96 2.92
N GLY A 12 6.50 14.17 2.03
CA GLY A 12 7.03 12.87 1.67
C GLY A 12 8.48 12.93 1.19
N TYR A 13 8.80 13.91 0.35
CA TYR A 13 10.16 14.12 -0.16
C TYR A 13 11.17 14.40 0.96
N ARG A 14 10.83 15.28 1.91
CA ARG A 14 11.68 15.62 3.08
C ARG A 14 11.93 14.41 3.97
N TYR A 15 10.97 13.49 4.08
CA TYR A 15 11.12 12.23 4.80
C TYR A 15 11.82 11.12 4.00
N GLY A 16 12.44 11.46 2.88
CA GLY A 16 13.29 10.55 2.12
C GLY A 16 12.55 9.69 1.09
N ILE A 17 11.23 9.86 0.92
CA ILE A 17 10.51 9.17 -0.14
C ILE A 17 10.99 9.67 -1.51
N ARG A 18 11.27 8.73 -2.41
CA ARG A 18 11.72 9.00 -3.78
C ARG A 18 10.88 8.33 -4.83
N HIS A 19 10.17 7.26 -4.49
CA HIS A 19 9.18 6.61 -5.33
C HIS A 19 7.79 6.80 -4.74
N PHE A 20 6.89 7.40 -5.51
CA PHE A 20 5.54 7.79 -5.11
C PHE A 20 4.50 7.06 -5.96
N PRO A 21 4.08 5.84 -5.62
CA PRO A 21 2.86 5.26 -6.16
C PRO A 21 1.66 5.92 -5.44
N ILE A 22 1.16 7.01 -6.02
CA ILE A 22 0.11 7.83 -5.40
C ILE A 22 -1.23 7.13 -5.54
N SER A 23 -1.91 6.89 -4.42
CA SER A 23 -3.13 6.08 -4.34
C SER A 23 -4.41 6.90 -4.06
N ASN A 24 -4.47 8.12 -4.56
CA ASN A 24 -5.64 8.98 -4.35
C ASN A 24 -6.90 8.41 -5.02
N TYR A 25 -8.03 8.58 -4.37
CA TYR A 25 -9.35 8.14 -4.83
C TYR A 25 -10.42 9.25 -4.83
N TYR A 26 -10.03 10.48 -4.50
CA TYR A 26 -10.91 11.65 -4.58
C TYR A 26 -10.96 12.22 -6.01
N PRO A 27 -11.99 13.03 -6.34
CA PRO A 27 -12.09 13.71 -7.64
C PRO A 27 -11.06 14.83 -7.76
N SER A 28 -9.83 14.49 -7.75
CA SER A 28 -8.71 15.42 -7.80
C SER A 28 -7.91 15.12 -9.05
N VAL A 29 -8.51 15.50 -10.16
CA VAL A 29 -7.93 15.43 -11.49
C VAL A 29 -6.46 15.74 -11.52
N PRO A 30 -6.02 16.81 -10.85
CA PRO A 30 -4.65 17.22 -10.98
C PRO A 30 -3.61 16.24 -10.42
N TYR A 31 -3.97 15.24 -9.66
CA TYR A 31 -3.00 14.25 -9.17
C TYR A 31 -2.16 13.64 -10.28
N ASN A 32 -2.75 13.53 -11.40
CA ASN A 32 -2.12 12.89 -12.53
C ASN A 32 -1.41 13.83 -13.47
N ALA A 33 -1.73 15.10 -13.42
CA ALA A 33 -0.91 16.11 -14.04
C ALA A 33 0.48 16.16 -13.39
N ALA A 34 0.62 15.65 -12.17
CA ALA A 34 1.88 15.52 -11.47
C ALA A 34 2.71 14.31 -11.90
N THR A 35 2.13 13.34 -12.55
CA THR A 35 2.90 12.21 -13.05
C THR A 35 3.78 12.66 -14.22
N ARG A 36 4.87 11.97 -14.45
CA ARG A 36 5.72 12.18 -15.65
C ARG A 36 5.01 11.88 -16.96
N ARG A 37 3.83 11.32 -16.87
CA ARG A 37 2.90 11.12 -17.96
C ARG A 37 1.98 12.31 -18.05
N SER A 38 2.54 13.47 -18.35
CA SER A 38 1.78 14.72 -18.50
C SER A 38 0.75 14.67 -19.64
N ASP A 39 0.94 13.78 -20.59
CA ASP A 39 0.01 13.41 -21.62
C ASP A 39 -1.13 12.50 -21.11
N PHE A 40 -0.95 11.89 -19.96
CA PHE A 40 -1.89 11.03 -19.31
C PHE A 40 -2.86 11.87 -18.48
N GLN A 41 -3.87 12.36 -19.12
CA GLN A 41 -4.94 13.08 -18.44
C GLN A 41 -5.84 12.06 -17.77
N LEU A 42 -5.61 11.81 -16.54
CA LEU A 42 -6.29 10.77 -15.79
C LEU A 42 -7.78 10.98 -15.65
N ARG A 43 -8.23 12.24 -15.61
CA ARG A 43 -9.65 12.53 -15.71
C ARG A 43 -10.30 11.94 -16.97
N HIS A 44 -9.52 11.78 -18.05
CA HIS A 44 -10.01 11.16 -19.28
C HIS A 44 -9.84 9.64 -19.30
N ASN A 45 -9.01 9.11 -18.40
CA ASN A 45 -8.69 7.69 -18.35
C ASN A 45 -9.27 7.00 -17.11
N TRP A 46 -9.74 7.77 -16.14
CA TRP A 46 -10.42 7.21 -14.98
C TRP A 46 -11.86 6.89 -15.36
N PRO A 47 -12.24 5.62 -15.36
CA PRO A 47 -13.62 5.26 -15.60
C PRO A 47 -14.49 5.77 -14.46
N VAL A 48 -15.55 6.47 -14.79
CA VAL A 48 -16.67 6.65 -13.87
C VAL A 48 -17.59 5.49 -14.08
N MET A 49 -17.89 4.78 -13.00
CA MET A 49 -18.80 3.64 -13.05
C MET A 49 -20.20 4.08 -12.61
N GLN A 50 -21.20 3.72 -13.37
CA GLN A 50 -22.61 3.86 -13.00
C GLN A 50 -23.29 2.51 -13.21
N ASP A 51 -23.95 2.01 -12.18
CA ASP A 51 -24.63 0.70 -12.18
C ASP A 51 -23.74 -0.46 -12.68
N GLY A 52 -22.43 -0.35 -12.39
CA GLY A 52 -21.42 -1.32 -12.82
C GLY A 52 -20.98 -1.18 -14.27
N GLU A 53 -21.46 -0.19 -15.01
CA GLU A 53 -21.04 0.13 -16.38
C GLU A 53 -20.12 1.35 -16.39
N GLN A 54 -19.09 1.30 -17.25
CA GLN A 54 -18.24 2.48 -17.48
C GLN A 54 -19.00 3.52 -18.28
N LEU A 55 -19.05 4.75 -17.74
CA LEU A 55 -19.61 5.88 -18.47
C LEU A 55 -18.66 6.34 -19.58
N GLU A 56 -19.23 6.63 -20.74
CA GLU A 56 -18.55 7.27 -21.85
C GLU A 56 -19.26 8.59 -22.23
N PRO A 57 -18.57 9.73 -22.25
CA PRO A 57 -17.15 9.90 -21.91
C PRO A 57 -16.91 9.74 -20.40
N PRO A 58 -15.63 9.56 -20.00
CA PRO A 58 -15.27 9.53 -18.59
C PRO A 58 -15.68 10.85 -17.91
N ILE A 59 -15.43 11.00 -16.65
CA ILE A 59 -15.89 12.07 -15.75
C ILE A 59 -16.15 13.40 -16.46
N ASN A 60 -17.39 13.88 -16.42
CA ASN A 60 -17.74 15.25 -16.82
C ASN A 60 -17.48 16.20 -15.62
N TRP A 61 -16.26 16.69 -15.54
CA TRP A 61 -15.83 17.58 -14.47
C TRP A 61 -16.62 18.89 -14.43
N ASN A 62 -17.00 19.45 -15.56
CA ASN A 62 -17.83 20.67 -15.61
C ASN A 62 -19.20 20.44 -14.97
N GLU A 63 -19.78 19.28 -15.16
CA GLU A 63 -21.03 18.91 -14.52
C GLU A 63 -20.85 18.75 -13.01
N ILE A 64 -19.80 18.06 -12.58
CA ILE A 64 -19.46 17.91 -11.14
C ILE A 64 -19.22 19.28 -10.50
N ILE A 65 -18.48 20.15 -11.13
CA ILE A 65 -18.20 21.51 -10.63
C ILE A 65 -19.49 22.31 -10.45
N THR A 66 -20.48 22.16 -11.33
CA THR A 66 -21.75 22.87 -11.18
C THR A 66 -22.56 22.44 -9.95
N TRP A 67 -22.27 21.26 -9.39
CA TRP A 67 -22.94 20.77 -8.17
C TRP A 67 -22.29 21.29 -6.88
N ALA A 68 -21.14 21.97 -6.98
CA ALA A 68 -20.41 22.41 -5.79
C ALA A 68 -21.22 23.30 -4.86
N ASP A 69 -22.11 24.16 -5.40
CA ASP A 69 -22.98 25.03 -4.61
C ASP A 69 -24.04 24.26 -3.82
N GLU A 70 -24.31 23.01 -4.18
CA GLU A 70 -25.25 22.12 -3.49
C GLU A 70 -24.61 21.34 -2.36
N LEU A 71 -23.27 21.41 -2.22
CA LEU A 71 -22.55 20.68 -1.18
C LEU A 71 -22.74 21.33 0.19
N ASP A 72 -22.81 20.50 1.22
CA ASP A 72 -22.79 20.94 2.62
C ASP A 72 -21.37 21.36 3.03
N GLU A 73 -21.25 22.28 3.98
CA GLU A 73 -19.96 22.57 4.62
C GLU A 73 -19.51 21.39 5.53
N PRO A 74 -18.19 21.07 5.60
CA PRO A 74 -17.07 21.83 5.01
C PRO A 74 -16.79 21.48 3.53
N TYR A 75 -17.52 20.56 2.93
CA TYR A 75 -17.22 20.03 1.60
C TYR A 75 -17.32 21.07 0.50
N ARG A 76 -18.18 22.07 0.68
CA ARG A 76 -18.27 23.20 -0.25
C ARG A 76 -16.95 23.97 -0.34
N SER A 77 -16.25 24.16 0.77
CA SER A 77 -14.97 24.85 0.83
C SER A 77 -13.83 24.02 0.24
N ASP A 78 -13.97 22.69 0.29
CA ASP A 78 -12.98 21.78 -0.26
C ASP A 78 -13.12 21.56 -1.78
N PHE A 79 -14.23 22.02 -2.36
CA PHE A 79 -14.64 21.86 -3.74
C PHE A 79 -15.19 23.19 -4.28
N PRO A 80 -15.06 23.55 -5.55
CA PRO A 80 -14.36 22.85 -6.61
C PRO A 80 -12.86 23.16 -6.62
N PHE A 81 -12.08 22.28 -7.20
CA PHE A 81 -10.73 22.63 -7.64
C PHE A 81 -10.73 22.87 -9.15
N ASP A 82 -9.83 23.74 -9.58
CA ASP A 82 -9.65 23.99 -10.99
C ASP A 82 -9.02 22.74 -11.64
N GLU A 83 -9.77 22.11 -12.52
CA GLU A 83 -9.33 20.91 -13.23
C GLU A 83 -8.19 21.18 -14.22
N THR A 84 -7.93 22.44 -14.55
CA THR A 84 -6.86 22.85 -15.45
C THR A 84 -5.55 23.11 -14.72
N GLU A 85 -5.61 23.32 -13.41
CA GLU A 85 -4.44 23.61 -12.60
C GLU A 85 -3.87 22.31 -12.00
N PRO A 86 -2.56 22.07 -12.15
CA PRO A 86 -1.92 20.93 -11.50
C PRO A 86 -1.91 21.09 -9.98
N VAL A 87 -2.23 20.02 -9.25
CA VAL A 87 -2.12 19.98 -7.78
C VAL A 87 -0.70 20.24 -7.32
N TYR A 88 0.28 19.85 -8.14
CA TYR A 88 1.69 20.03 -7.83
C TYR A 88 2.28 21.07 -8.76
N SER A 89 2.74 22.17 -8.18
CA SER A 89 3.42 23.24 -8.91
C SER A 89 4.85 22.85 -9.29
N HIS A 90 5.44 21.91 -8.56
CA HIS A 90 6.80 21.43 -8.77
C HIS A 90 6.96 19.97 -8.34
N ILE A 91 7.58 19.17 -9.21
CA ILE A 91 8.01 17.82 -8.90
C ILE A 91 9.53 17.77 -8.93
N PRO A 92 10.21 17.42 -7.80
CA PRO A 92 11.65 17.21 -7.79
C PRO A 92 12.09 16.22 -8.87
N SER A 93 13.18 16.53 -9.56
CA SER A 93 13.66 15.70 -10.69
C SER A 93 14.20 14.34 -10.29
N ASP A 94 14.46 14.15 -9.00
CA ASP A 94 15.01 12.93 -8.41
C ASP A 94 13.94 12.04 -7.76
N ILE A 95 12.66 12.27 -8.08
CA ILE A 95 11.58 11.38 -7.70
C ILE A 95 10.95 10.70 -8.91
N ILE A 96 10.33 9.55 -8.63
CA ILE A 96 9.52 8.79 -9.57
C ILE A 96 8.09 8.76 -9.03
N VAL A 97 7.12 9.08 -9.88
CA VAL A 97 5.70 8.91 -9.59
C VAL A 97 5.16 7.84 -10.52
N SER A 98 4.63 6.77 -9.95
CA SER A 98 4.03 5.66 -10.70
C SER A 98 2.50 5.71 -10.65
N SER A 99 1.88 5.15 -11.67
CA SER A 99 0.43 4.92 -11.68
C SER A 99 0.03 4.06 -10.49
N ASN A 100 -1.06 4.44 -9.85
CA ASN A 100 -1.69 3.72 -8.74
C ASN A 100 -3.03 4.36 -8.42
N ALA A 101 -3.93 3.62 -7.81
CA ALA A 101 -5.13 4.15 -7.18
C ALA A 101 -5.51 3.27 -5.98
N GLU A 102 -6.21 3.84 -5.01
CA GLU A 102 -6.89 3.04 -4.01
C GLU A 102 -8.33 2.80 -4.47
N HIS A 103 -8.69 1.52 -4.60
CA HIS A 103 -9.96 1.07 -5.13
C HIS A 103 -10.89 0.63 -4.00
N HIS A 104 -12.13 1.05 -4.09
CA HIS A 104 -13.21 0.79 -3.12
C HIS A 104 -14.51 0.42 -3.83
N GLY A 105 -15.55 0.11 -3.04
CA GLY A 105 -16.91 0.01 -3.54
C GLY A 105 -17.17 -1.24 -4.38
N PHE A 106 -16.52 -2.34 -4.04
CA PHE A 106 -16.80 -3.64 -4.63
C PHE A 106 -18.14 -4.18 -4.10
N THR A 107 -18.94 -4.78 -4.98
CA THR A 107 -20.30 -5.26 -4.65
C THR A 107 -20.30 -6.47 -3.70
N ASN A 108 -19.21 -7.22 -3.65
CA ASN A 108 -19.07 -8.45 -2.87
C ASN A 108 -17.98 -8.38 -1.79
N SER A 109 -17.36 -7.23 -1.58
CA SER A 109 -16.34 -7.05 -0.54
C SER A 109 -16.21 -5.59 -0.14
N ASN A 110 -15.91 -5.34 1.12
CA ASN A 110 -15.55 -4.02 1.64
C ASN A 110 -14.03 -3.82 1.65
N CYS A 111 -13.32 -4.43 0.72
CA CYS A 111 -11.87 -4.30 0.66
C CYS A 111 -11.44 -2.95 0.09
N HIS A 112 -10.30 -2.48 0.59
CA HIS A 112 -9.53 -1.40 0.01
C HIS A 112 -8.30 -1.99 -0.65
N ILE A 113 -8.03 -1.61 -1.88
CA ILE A 113 -7.01 -2.24 -2.73
C ILE A 113 -6.19 -1.16 -3.38
N CYS A 114 -4.87 -1.26 -3.30
CA CYS A 114 -3.95 -0.48 -4.13
C CYS A 114 -3.39 -1.32 -5.27
N SER A 115 -3.11 -0.66 -6.39
CA SER A 115 -2.57 -1.31 -7.59
C SER A 115 -1.34 -0.57 -8.15
N PRO A 116 -0.21 -0.51 -7.40
CA PRO A 116 0.98 0.18 -7.86
C PRO A 116 1.46 -0.35 -9.22
N GLY A 117 1.64 0.56 -10.18
CA GLY A 117 1.99 0.26 -11.56
C GLY A 117 0.81 -0.01 -12.48
N SER A 118 -0.44 0.06 -11.99
CA SER A 118 -1.62 -0.04 -12.83
C SER A 118 -2.17 1.34 -13.17
N SER A 119 -2.45 1.57 -14.44
CA SER A 119 -3.12 2.79 -14.93
C SER A 119 -4.64 2.72 -14.81
N PHE A 120 -5.20 1.60 -14.36
CA PHE A 120 -6.62 1.49 -14.08
C PHE A 120 -6.98 2.22 -12.80
N ALA A 121 -8.07 2.98 -12.83
CA ALA A 121 -8.72 3.55 -11.68
C ALA A 121 -10.23 3.32 -11.76
N SER A 122 -10.82 2.92 -10.66
CA SER A 122 -12.22 2.49 -10.62
C SER A 122 -13.24 3.61 -10.49
N GLY A 123 -12.81 4.87 -10.54
CA GLY A 123 -13.70 6.02 -10.33
C GLY A 123 -14.26 6.13 -8.90
N THR A 124 -13.50 5.66 -7.92
CA THR A 124 -13.93 5.59 -6.51
C THR A 124 -13.82 6.92 -5.77
N PHE A 125 -13.75 8.01 -6.48
CA PHE A 125 -13.44 9.33 -5.94
C PHE A 125 -14.45 9.85 -4.90
N ASP A 126 -15.67 9.39 -4.85
CA ASP A 126 -16.64 9.79 -3.82
C ASP A 126 -17.07 8.62 -2.91
N VAL A 127 -16.16 7.69 -2.66
CA VAL A 127 -16.43 6.46 -1.89
C VAL A 127 -17.03 6.72 -0.51
N HIS A 128 -16.72 7.85 0.11
CA HIS A 128 -17.29 8.28 1.38
C HIS A 128 -18.52 9.19 1.21
N ASN A 129 -19.05 9.30 -0.01
CA ASN A 129 -20.14 10.21 -0.37
C ASN A 129 -19.85 11.67 0.06
N ARG A 130 -18.59 12.07 0.02
CA ARG A 130 -18.11 13.39 0.44
C ARG A 130 -18.72 14.50 -0.41
N TYR A 131 -18.77 14.29 -1.72
CA TYR A 131 -19.31 15.23 -2.68
C TYR A 131 -20.76 14.91 -3.07
N GLN A 132 -21.38 13.97 -2.36
CA GLN A 132 -22.78 13.62 -2.49
C GLN A 132 -23.21 13.24 -3.93
N LEU A 133 -22.30 12.66 -4.70
CA LEU A 133 -22.53 12.34 -6.11
C LEU A 133 -23.71 11.36 -6.31
N ASN A 134 -24.04 10.56 -5.29
CA ASN A 134 -25.23 9.69 -5.30
C ASN A 134 -26.53 10.45 -5.57
N LYS A 135 -26.65 11.72 -5.12
CA LYS A 135 -27.82 12.57 -5.40
C LYS A 135 -28.00 12.83 -6.89
N HIS A 136 -26.93 12.74 -7.67
CA HIS A 136 -26.89 12.99 -9.08
C HIS A 136 -26.87 11.71 -9.92
N GLY A 137 -27.11 10.56 -9.28
CA GLY A 137 -27.21 9.26 -9.95
C GLY A 137 -25.88 8.59 -10.29
N PHE A 138 -24.74 9.09 -9.78
CA PHE A 138 -23.45 8.43 -9.95
C PHE A 138 -23.25 7.35 -8.87
N ALA A 139 -22.79 6.18 -9.30
CA ALA A 139 -22.37 5.15 -8.38
C ALA A 139 -21.10 5.57 -7.63
N VAL A 140 -21.02 5.26 -6.34
CA VAL A 140 -19.83 5.49 -5.53
C VAL A 140 -19.04 4.20 -5.49
N GLY A 141 -17.80 4.26 -5.94
CA GLY A 141 -16.91 3.11 -5.99
C GLY A 141 -16.99 2.34 -7.30
N TYR A 142 -16.40 1.15 -7.33
CA TYR A 142 -16.25 0.38 -8.56
C TYR A 142 -17.60 -0.18 -9.08
N GLY A 143 -18.51 -0.53 -8.19
CA GLY A 143 -19.84 -1.04 -8.56
C GLY A 143 -19.88 -2.45 -9.15
N ARG A 144 -18.74 -3.18 -9.16
CA ARG A 144 -18.60 -4.56 -9.58
C ARG A 144 -17.86 -5.39 -8.53
N THR A 145 -17.64 -6.66 -8.79
CA THR A 145 -16.95 -7.56 -7.87
C THR A 145 -15.46 -7.20 -7.76
N TRP A 146 -14.83 -7.59 -6.66
CA TRP A 146 -13.38 -7.40 -6.50
C TRP A 146 -12.59 -8.22 -7.53
N GLN A 147 -13.11 -9.38 -7.96
CA GLN A 147 -12.48 -10.22 -8.99
C GLN A 147 -12.38 -9.47 -10.32
N GLU A 148 -13.50 -8.88 -10.78
CA GLU A 148 -13.51 -8.04 -11.98
C GLU A 148 -12.58 -6.84 -11.85
N GLY A 149 -12.50 -6.25 -10.64
CA GLY A 149 -11.56 -5.18 -10.34
C GLY A 149 -10.10 -5.62 -10.48
N PHE A 150 -9.76 -6.77 -9.92
CA PHE A 150 -8.40 -7.32 -10.01
C PHE A 150 -8.01 -7.61 -11.46
N GLU A 151 -8.91 -8.20 -12.27
CA GLU A 151 -8.68 -8.40 -13.69
C GLU A 151 -8.32 -7.08 -14.39
N LYS A 152 -9.08 -6.01 -14.15
CA LYS A 152 -8.84 -4.70 -14.76
C LYS A 152 -7.53 -4.06 -14.30
N MET A 153 -7.21 -4.15 -13.01
CA MET A 153 -5.93 -3.66 -12.48
C MET A 153 -4.75 -4.39 -13.11
N ILE A 154 -4.86 -5.71 -13.27
CA ILE A 154 -3.85 -6.57 -13.84
C ILE A 154 -3.67 -6.32 -15.35
N GLU A 155 -4.77 -6.17 -16.09
CA GLU A 155 -4.75 -5.85 -17.53
C GLU A 155 -4.08 -4.50 -17.82
N ALA A 156 -4.19 -3.55 -16.89
CA ALA A 156 -3.70 -2.19 -17.03
C ALA A 156 -2.33 -1.95 -16.37
N LEU A 157 -1.59 -2.99 -16.01
CA LEU A 157 -0.22 -2.85 -15.52
C LEU A 157 0.70 -2.30 -16.61
N ASP A 158 1.42 -1.24 -16.28
CA ASP A 158 2.30 -0.55 -17.21
C ASP A 158 3.53 -1.39 -17.60
N TYR A 159 3.94 -2.28 -16.70
CA TYR A 159 5.09 -3.18 -16.89
C TYR A 159 4.66 -4.63 -16.63
N PRO A 160 4.96 -5.56 -17.53
CA PRO A 160 4.49 -6.95 -17.42
C PRO A 160 5.08 -7.69 -16.20
N ASP A 161 6.27 -7.31 -15.76
CA ASP A 161 7.00 -7.90 -14.62
C ASP A 161 7.12 -6.96 -13.41
N GLY A 162 6.40 -5.82 -13.43
CA GLY A 162 6.42 -4.81 -12.36
C GLY A 162 5.05 -4.54 -11.77
N GLY A 163 5.03 -4.01 -10.55
CA GLY A 163 3.81 -3.65 -9.84
C GLY A 163 2.87 -4.82 -9.53
N GLY A 164 1.63 -4.53 -9.20
CA GLY A 164 0.61 -5.53 -8.89
C GLY A 164 -0.40 -5.01 -7.87
N ILE A 165 -1.09 -5.91 -7.20
CA ILE A 165 -2.19 -5.61 -6.28
C ILE A 165 -1.74 -5.80 -4.83
N THR A 166 -2.10 -4.84 -3.95
CA THR A 166 -1.86 -4.90 -2.51
C THR A 166 -3.18 -4.75 -1.77
N ILE A 167 -3.44 -5.65 -0.81
CA ILE A 167 -4.61 -5.60 0.06
C ILE A 167 -4.31 -4.62 1.20
N ASN A 168 -5.04 -3.51 1.26
CA ASN A 168 -4.78 -2.44 2.22
C ASN A 168 -5.36 -2.79 3.59
N HIS A 169 -4.62 -2.42 4.66
CA HIS A 169 -5.02 -2.50 6.08
C HIS A 169 -6.08 -3.57 6.41
N PRO A 170 -5.84 -4.86 6.10
CA PRO A 170 -6.86 -5.90 6.09
C PRO A 170 -7.48 -6.19 7.47
N THR A 171 -6.81 -5.82 8.54
CA THR A 171 -7.27 -6.02 9.92
C THR A 171 -7.98 -4.81 10.50
N TRP A 172 -7.96 -3.67 9.82
CA TRP A 172 -8.53 -2.43 10.34
C TRP A 172 -10.01 -2.26 9.98
N PHE A 173 -10.32 -1.88 8.76
CA PHE A 173 -11.66 -1.47 8.36
C PHE A 173 -12.49 -2.65 7.85
N SER A 174 -11.85 -3.50 7.11
CA SER A 174 -12.51 -4.55 6.31
C SER A 174 -12.85 -5.78 7.13
N LYS A 175 -12.18 -6.00 8.26
CA LYS A 175 -12.32 -7.19 9.12
C LYS A 175 -12.39 -8.48 8.30
N PHE A 176 -11.42 -8.65 7.40
CA PHE A 176 -11.36 -9.84 6.57
C PHE A 176 -11.22 -11.10 7.42
N THR A 177 -11.88 -12.15 6.99
CA THR A 177 -11.50 -13.50 7.43
C THR A 177 -10.23 -13.94 6.71
N ASP A 178 -9.52 -14.90 7.30
CA ASP A 178 -8.32 -15.46 6.68
C ASP A 178 -8.64 -16.03 5.28
N GLU A 179 -9.80 -16.69 5.13
CA GLU A 179 -10.25 -17.28 3.86
C GLU A 179 -10.42 -16.22 2.77
N GLN A 180 -10.98 -15.04 3.11
CA GLN A 180 -11.11 -13.95 2.14
C GLN A 180 -9.75 -13.43 1.67
N VAL A 181 -8.78 -13.30 2.59
CA VAL A 181 -7.42 -12.90 2.22
C VAL A 181 -6.75 -13.99 1.37
N PHE A 182 -6.94 -15.28 1.72
CA PHE A 182 -6.41 -16.39 0.94
C PHE A 182 -6.97 -16.42 -0.48
N GLU A 183 -8.29 -16.24 -0.61
CA GLU A 183 -8.96 -16.19 -1.92
C GLU A 183 -8.41 -15.07 -2.81
N MET A 184 -8.18 -13.88 -2.21
CA MET A 184 -7.59 -12.75 -2.93
C MET A 184 -6.13 -13.02 -3.34
N LEU A 185 -5.32 -13.59 -2.46
CA LEU A 185 -3.92 -13.92 -2.76
C LEU A 185 -3.78 -15.04 -3.79
N ASP A 186 -4.70 -16.00 -3.78
CA ASP A 186 -4.72 -17.13 -4.72
C ASP A 186 -5.29 -16.76 -6.10
N PHE A 187 -5.82 -15.53 -6.25
CA PHE A 187 -6.46 -15.09 -7.49
C PHE A 187 -5.48 -15.01 -8.68
N ASP A 188 -4.30 -14.43 -8.43
CA ASP A 188 -3.25 -14.26 -9.46
C ASP A 188 -1.91 -14.00 -8.78
N ASP A 189 -0.81 -14.42 -9.38
CA ASP A 189 0.55 -14.18 -8.86
C ASP A 189 0.92 -12.68 -8.75
N ARG A 190 0.15 -11.81 -9.38
CA ARG A 190 0.28 -10.35 -9.31
C ARG A 190 -0.49 -9.73 -8.15
N VAL A 191 -1.17 -10.52 -7.33
CA VAL A 191 -1.60 -10.11 -6.00
C VAL A 191 -0.42 -10.30 -5.06
N LEU A 192 0.18 -9.19 -4.67
CA LEU A 192 1.52 -9.16 -4.06
C LEU A 192 1.51 -9.53 -2.58
N GLY A 193 0.51 -9.06 -1.84
CA GLY A 193 0.45 -9.23 -0.40
C GLY A 193 -0.45 -8.23 0.29
N ILE A 194 -0.11 -7.92 1.53
CA ILE A 194 -0.93 -7.10 2.43
C ILE A 194 -0.13 -5.93 3.02
N GLU A 195 -0.81 -4.91 3.48
CA GLU A 195 -0.23 -3.94 4.39
C GLU A 195 -0.08 -4.58 5.78
N ILE A 196 1.17 -4.72 6.23
CA ILE A 196 1.49 -5.23 7.58
C ILE A 196 1.58 -4.13 8.62
N TYR A 197 1.71 -2.89 8.17
CA TYR A 197 1.63 -1.68 8.99
C TYR A 197 1.01 -0.54 8.17
N ASN A 198 0.05 0.14 8.79
CA ASN A 198 -0.59 1.33 8.26
C ASN A 198 -0.62 2.40 9.36
N ASP A 199 0.12 3.50 9.16
CA ASP A 199 0.29 4.55 10.18
C ASP A 199 -1.03 5.25 10.50
N TYR A 200 -1.87 5.47 9.50
CA TYR A 200 -3.16 6.09 9.69
C TYR A 200 -4.10 5.28 10.60
N SER A 201 -4.04 3.96 10.51
CA SER A 201 -4.78 3.05 11.39
C SER A 201 -4.28 3.05 12.84
N ASN A 202 -3.02 3.42 13.04
CA ASN A 202 -2.36 3.43 14.36
C ASN A 202 -2.54 4.77 15.12
N ARG A 203 -3.32 5.68 14.61
CA ARG A 203 -3.47 7.01 15.19
C ARG A 203 -4.21 7.01 16.51
N LYS A 204 -3.76 7.86 17.43
CA LYS A 204 -4.31 8.02 18.77
C LYS A 204 -5.79 8.39 18.77
N ASP A 205 -6.21 9.30 17.89
CA ASP A 205 -7.58 9.76 17.77
C ASP A 205 -8.54 8.64 17.33
N TRP A 206 -8.08 7.70 16.50
CA TRP A 206 -8.84 6.50 16.18
C TRP A 206 -8.90 5.52 17.36
N LEU A 207 -7.77 5.30 18.02
CA LEU A 207 -7.67 4.39 19.16
C LEU A 207 -8.49 4.85 20.37
N GLU A 208 -8.71 6.17 20.51
CA GLU A 208 -9.54 6.78 21.54
C GLU A 208 -11.03 6.87 21.15
N ASN A 209 -11.39 6.59 19.90
CA ASN A 209 -12.78 6.60 19.45
C ASN A 209 -13.53 5.41 20.06
N PRO A 210 -14.59 5.62 20.87
CA PRO A 210 -15.33 4.54 21.52
C PRO A 210 -16.06 3.63 20.54
N ASN A 211 -16.27 4.07 19.30
CA ASN A 211 -16.88 3.28 18.22
C ASN A 211 -15.83 2.49 17.41
N TYR A 212 -14.56 2.76 17.61
CA TYR A 212 -13.46 2.04 16.96
C TYR A 212 -13.15 0.80 17.77
N GLN A 213 -13.42 -0.35 17.18
CA GLN A 213 -13.00 -1.63 17.73
C GLN A 213 -11.91 -2.19 16.82
N PRO A 214 -10.64 -2.07 17.23
CA PRO A 214 -9.59 -2.75 16.51
C PRO A 214 -9.89 -4.26 16.50
N PRO A 215 -9.62 -4.95 15.42
CA PRO A 215 -9.91 -6.39 15.30
C PRO A 215 -9.12 -7.25 16.29
N ASP A 216 -7.94 -6.76 16.69
CA ASP A 216 -7.12 -7.33 17.75
C ASP A 216 -6.50 -6.16 18.55
N GLU A 217 -6.72 -6.10 19.86
CA GLU A 217 -6.17 -5.06 20.74
C GLU A 217 -4.65 -5.01 20.72
N THR A 218 -3.99 -6.08 20.31
CA THR A 218 -2.53 -6.19 20.23
C THR A 218 -1.98 -5.64 18.91
N ASP A 219 -2.81 -5.46 17.88
CA ASP A 219 -2.34 -5.26 16.51
C ASP A 219 -2.51 -3.83 15.95
N LYS A 220 -2.75 -2.87 16.80
CA LYS A 220 -2.94 -1.42 16.53
C LYS A 220 -2.20 -0.90 15.30
N GLY A 221 -2.85 -0.92 14.14
CA GLY A 221 -2.26 -0.54 12.86
C GLY A 221 -1.36 -1.62 12.22
N PHE A 222 -1.11 -2.73 12.91
CA PHE A 222 -0.36 -3.86 12.40
C PHE A 222 -1.27 -5.01 11.99
N SER A 223 -0.88 -5.73 10.94
CA SER A 223 -1.49 -6.98 10.48
C SER A 223 -0.49 -8.16 10.56
N LEU A 224 0.42 -8.14 11.54
CA LEU A 224 1.50 -9.13 11.64
C LEU A 224 0.98 -10.53 11.92
N ASN A 225 -0.02 -10.65 12.80
CA ASN A 225 -0.62 -11.96 13.11
C ASN A 225 -1.33 -12.57 11.90
N LEU A 226 -2.02 -11.75 11.12
CA LEU A 226 -2.62 -12.20 9.86
C LEU A 226 -1.53 -12.63 8.87
N TRP A 227 -0.47 -11.83 8.75
CA TRP A 227 0.66 -12.15 7.89
C TRP A 227 1.26 -13.52 8.22
N ASP A 228 1.53 -13.79 9.51
CA ASP A 228 2.05 -15.08 9.98
C ASP A 228 1.10 -16.24 9.67
N ARG A 229 -0.22 -16.05 9.82
CA ARG A 229 -1.21 -17.08 9.45
C ARG A 229 -1.21 -17.36 7.94
N VAL A 230 -1.14 -16.31 7.11
CA VAL A 230 -1.04 -16.46 5.65
C VAL A 230 0.21 -17.25 5.27
N LEU A 231 1.38 -16.82 5.77
CA LEU A 231 2.67 -17.47 5.47
C LEU A 231 2.73 -18.92 5.97
N SER A 232 2.08 -19.22 7.10
CA SER A 232 2.01 -20.59 7.64
C SER A 232 1.27 -21.55 6.75
N THR A 233 0.44 -21.07 5.82
CA THR A 233 -0.21 -21.92 4.80
C THR A 233 0.68 -22.22 3.59
N GLY A 234 1.90 -21.66 3.54
CA GLY A 234 2.80 -21.76 2.39
C GLY A 234 2.53 -20.73 1.28
N ARG A 235 1.57 -19.79 1.48
CA ARG A 235 1.29 -18.74 0.52
C ARG A 235 2.36 -17.67 0.54
N ARG A 236 2.83 -17.26 -0.64
CA ARG A 236 3.65 -16.06 -0.78
C ARG A 236 2.78 -14.84 -0.48
N CYS A 237 3.26 -13.99 0.42
CA CYS A 237 2.60 -12.74 0.77
C CYS A 237 3.65 -11.72 1.19
N TRP A 238 3.84 -10.67 0.39
CA TRP A 238 4.75 -9.58 0.75
C TRP A 238 4.08 -8.64 1.73
N GLY A 239 4.86 -8.17 2.72
CA GLY A 239 4.38 -7.24 3.74
C GLY A 239 4.85 -5.82 3.48
N SER A 240 3.94 -4.88 3.31
CA SER A 240 4.25 -3.46 3.12
C SER A 240 3.95 -2.63 4.36
N CYS A 241 4.77 -1.59 4.60
CA CYS A 241 4.55 -0.56 5.61
C CYS A 241 4.21 0.75 4.93
N VAL A 242 3.11 1.38 5.30
CA VAL A 242 2.61 2.55 4.59
C VAL A 242 2.16 3.67 5.54
N PRO A 243 2.33 4.94 5.14
CA PRO A 243 1.83 6.09 5.90
C PRO A 243 0.34 6.34 5.64
N ASP A 244 -0.23 5.82 4.54
CA ASP A 244 -1.59 6.08 4.10
C ASP A 244 -1.89 7.60 4.05
N HIS A 245 -2.94 8.08 4.72
CA HIS A 245 -3.29 9.50 4.83
C HIS A 245 -2.41 10.29 5.80
N SER A 246 -1.58 9.65 6.61
CA SER A 246 -0.77 10.35 7.61
C SER A 246 0.19 11.37 6.98
N VAL A 247 0.69 11.09 5.77
CA VAL A 247 1.55 12.01 5.02
C VAL A 247 0.85 13.35 4.67
N CYS A 248 -0.48 13.36 4.62
CA CYS A 248 -1.29 14.54 4.33
C CYS A 248 -1.51 15.43 5.55
N ARG A 249 -0.91 15.12 6.69
CA ARG A 249 -1.14 15.83 7.95
C ARG A 249 0.16 16.39 8.50
N ASP A 250 0.04 17.46 9.25
CA ASP A 250 1.17 18.02 9.98
C ASP A 250 1.60 17.08 11.09
N GLY A 251 2.89 16.89 11.23
CA GLY A 251 3.49 16.08 12.27
C GLY A 251 4.29 14.89 11.75
N ASN A 252 4.78 14.10 12.68
CA ASN A 252 5.53 12.88 12.36
C ASN A 252 4.57 11.80 11.93
N TRP A 253 4.92 11.13 10.86
CA TRP A 253 4.26 9.93 10.36
C TRP A 253 5.29 8.82 10.16
N ASP A 254 4.83 7.59 10.03
CA ASP A 254 5.68 6.42 9.94
C ASP A 254 5.22 5.48 8.82
N GLY A 255 6.00 4.46 8.55
CA GLY A 255 5.69 3.47 7.53
C GLY A 255 6.17 3.86 6.13
N ARG A 256 7.18 3.15 5.67
CA ARG A 256 7.71 3.22 4.31
C ARG A 256 8.31 1.88 3.91
N ASN A 257 8.55 1.71 2.63
CA ASN A 257 9.25 0.56 2.10
C ASN A 257 10.59 1.01 1.50
N VAL A 258 11.66 0.32 1.86
CA VAL A 258 12.99 0.53 1.29
C VAL A 258 13.17 -0.49 0.17
N LEU A 259 13.23 0.01 -1.07
CA LEU A 259 13.38 -0.84 -2.26
C LEU A 259 14.85 -1.19 -2.48
N LEU A 260 15.12 -2.44 -2.74
CA LEU A 260 16.46 -2.98 -3.08
C LEU A 260 16.53 -3.13 -4.59
N ILE A 261 17.03 -2.11 -5.26
CA ILE A 261 17.05 -1.98 -6.72
C ILE A 261 18.45 -1.68 -7.25
N PRO A 262 18.82 -2.18 -8.41
CA PRO A 262 20.13 -1.91 -9.00
C PRO A 262 20.25 -0.49 -9.56
N THR A 263 19.15 0.06 -10.07
CA THR A 263 19.06 1.41 -10.64
C THR A 263 17.75 2.05 -10.26
N PHE A 264 17.78 3.38 -10.04
CA PHE A 264 16.57 4.11 -9.69
C PHE A 264 15.80 4.48 -10.97
N THR A 265 14.97 3.55 -11.43
CA THR A 265 14.04 3.68 -12.56
C THR A 265 12.65 3.19 -12.14
N GLU A 266 11.60 3.62 -12.85
CA GLU A 266 10.22 3.25 -12.51
C GLU A 266 9.99 1.74 -12.59
N ASP A 267 10.47 1.13 -13.66
CA ASP A 267 10.35 -0.31 -13.88
C ASP A 267 11.04 -1.13 -12.77
N GLU A 268 12.25 -0.74 -12.34
CA GLU A 268 12.95 -1.42 -11.25
C GLU A 268 12.27 -1.20 -9.90
N CYS A 269 11.71 0.00 -9.64
CA CYS A 269 10.91 0.23 -8.44
C CYS A 269 9.66 -0.68 -8.40
N LEU A 270 8.94 -0.76 -9.50
CA LEU A 270 7.74 -1.59 -9.60
C LEU A 270 8.09 -3.08 -9.61
N ARG A 271 9.21 -3.46 -10.24
CA ARG A 271 9.72 -4.82 -10.20
C ARG A 271 10.09 -5.26 -8.79
N ALA A 272 10.70 -4.37 -8.00
CA ALA A 272 11.02 -4.66 -6.61
C ALA A 272 9.77 -5.04 -5.80
N TYR A 273 8.65 -4.34 -5.99
CA TYR A 273 7.37 -4.75 -5.37
C TYR A 273 6.91 -6.13 -5.85
N ARG A 274 6.98 -6.41 -7.14
CA ARG A 274 6.57 -7.69 -7.72
C ARG A 274 7.31 -8.88 -7.11
N ILE A 275 8.61 -8.77 -6.95
CA ILE A 275 9.46 -9.89 -6.52
C ILE A 275 9.78 -9.87 -5.02
N GLY A 276 9.27 -8.89 -4.25
CA GLY A 276 9.56 -8.77 -2.82
C GLY A 276 10.98 -8.27 -2.52
N SER A 277 11.62 -7.56 -3.45
CA SER A 277 12.95 -6.98 -3.24
C SER A 277 12.87 -5.66 -2.48
N PHE A 278 12.29 -5.71 -1.29
CA PHE A 278 12.15 -4.56 -0.40
C PHE A 278 11.95 -5.01 1.04
N TYR A 279 12.05 -4.08 1.97
CA TYR A 279 11.65 -4.29 3.37
C TYR A 279 10.84 -3.09 3.88
N GLY A 280 9.91 -3.36 4.79
CA GLY A 280 9.17 -2.31 5.50
C GLY A 280 10.04 -1.66 6.57
N CYS A 281 9.86 -0.35 6.80
CA CYS A 281 10.62 0.40 7.80
C CYS A 281 9.69 1.32 8.60
N LEU A 282 9.88 1.33 9.92
CA LEU A 282 9.30 2.31 10.85
C LEU A 282 10.43 3.11 11.48
N LYS A 283 10.24 4.43 11.51
CA LYS A 283 11.25 5.43 11.84
C LYS A 283 12.38 5.49 10.79
N ASP A 284 13.34 6.36 10.96
CA ASP A 284 14.49 6.53 10.08
C ASP A 284 15.63 7.14 10.85
N ASN A 285 16.29 6.32 11.65
CA ASN A 285 17.40 6.72 12.49
C ASN A 285 18.73 6.11 12.00
N GLY A 286 18.74 5.50 10.82
CA GLY A 286 19.94 4.99 10.16
C GLY A 286 20.15 3.47 10.28
N LEU A 287 19.18 2.72 10.79
CA LEU A 287 19.21 1.27 10.73
C LEU A 287 18.97 0.79 9.29
N THR A 288 19.90 0.04 8.74
CA THR A 288 19.79 -0.56 7.40
C THR A 288 20.21 -2.02 7.41
N VAL A 289 19.74 -2.76 6.42
CA VAL A 289 20.22 -4.12 6.12
C VAL A 289 21.42 -4.00 5.21
N ASN A 290 22.59 -4.47 5.68
CA ASN A 290 23.84 -4.45 4.92
C ASN A 290 24.04 -5.72 4.10
N ASP A 291 23.55 -6.85 4.61
CA ASP A 291 23.65 -8.14 3.92
C ASP A 291 22.45 -9.02 4.31
N PHE A 292 21.97 -9.79 3.35
CA PHE A 292 20.92 -10.77 3.53
C PHE A 292 21.20 -11.96 2.64
N GLN A 293 21.57 -13.08 3.23
CA GLN A 293 21.92 -14.30 2.50
C GLN A 293 21.05 -15.44 2.97
N VAL A 294 20.60 -16.25 2.04
CA VAL A 294 19.84 -17.47 2.33
C VAL A 294 20.37 -18.62 1.47
N ASN A 295 20.50 -19.78 2.09
CA ASN A 295 20.70 -21.05 1.42
C ASN A 295 19.79 -22.11 2.06
N ASP A 296 19.89 -23.36 1.63
CA ASP A 296 18.99 -24.42 2.09
C ASP A 296 19.07 -24.70 3.60
N THR A 297 20.12 -24.28 4.28
CA THR A 297 20.39 -24.63 5.68
C THR A 297 20.48 -23.43 6.61
N GLN A 298 20.73 -22.24 6.08
CA GLN A 298 20.96 -21.05 6.90
C GLN A 298 20.41 -19.79 6.24
N LEU A 299 19.98 -18.86 7.10
CA LEU A 299 19.70 -17.47 6.77
C LEU A 299 20.60 -16.58 7.62
N LEU A 300 21.30 -15.65 6.93
CA LEU A 300 22.16 -14.64 7.55
C LEU A 300 21.60 -13.25 7.27
N VAL A 301 21.64 -12.41 8.29
CA VAL A 301 21.28 -10.98 8.20
C VAL A 301 22.37 -10.17 8.87
N ALA A 302 22.85 -9.12 8.18
CA ALA A 302 23.76 -8.13 8.75
C ALA A 302 23.13 -6.73 8.70
N THR A 303 23.40 -5.94 9.75
CA THR A 303 22.81 -4.60 9.95
C THR A 303 23.90 -3.54 10.10
N SER A 304 23.54 -2.27 9.82
CA SER A 304 24.46 -1.13 9.94
C SER A 304 24.86 -0.80 11.37
N VAL A 305 24.00 -1.09 12.33
CA VAL A 305 24.19 -0.83 13.77
C VAL A 305 23.78 -2.04 14.60
N VAL A 306 24.14 -2.07 15.86
CA VAL A 306 23.69 -3.11 16.78
C VAL A 306 22.17 -3.05 16.91
N ALA A 307 21.53 -4.18 16.68
CA ALA A 307 20.09 -4.32 16.76
C ALA A 307 19.68 -5.70 17.33
N THR A 308 18.46 -5.84 17.74
CA THR A 308 17.84 -7.12 18.04
C THR A 308 17.24 -7.69 16.77
N ILE A 309 17.80 -8.80 16.29
CA ILE A 309 17.38 -9.51 15.07
C ILE A 309 16.57 -10.71 15.50
N ARG A 310 15.28 -10.75 15.15
CA ARG A 310 14.33 -11.80 15.53
C ARG A 310 13.92 -12.60 14.30
N PHE A 311 14.00 -13.93 14.42
CA PHE A 311 13.59 -14.87 13.39
C PHE A 311 12.24 -15.48 13.78
N ILE A 312 11.28 -15.38 12.87
CA ILE A 312 9.88 -15.76 13.09
C ILE A 312 9.47 -16.77 12.02
N THR A 313 8.87 -17.86 12.45
CA THR A 313 8.36 -18.95 11.60
C THR A 313 6.88 -19.21 11.93
N ASN A 314 6.32 -20.29 11.41
CA ASN A 314 4.98 -20.77 11.79
C ASN A 314 4.84 -21.11 13.29
N ASP A 315 5.94 -21.32 14.01
CA ASP A 315 5.97 -21.58 15.46
C ASP A 315 6.17 -20.28 16.27
N GLY A 316 6.05 -19.12 15.63
CA GLY A 316 6.30 -17.80 16.24
C GLY A 316 7.78 -17.41 16.23
N GLU A 317 8.19 -16.58 17.19
CA GLU A 317 9.61 -16.21 17.36
C GLU A 317 10.41 -17.41 17.87
N VAL A 318 11.31 -17.91 17.03
CA VAL A 318 12.10 -19.12 17.29
C VAL A 318 13.55 -18.83 17.64
N ASN A 319 14.06 -17.64 17.30
CA ASN A 319 15.41 -17.21 17.64
C ASN A 319 15.49 -15.68 17.70
N SER A 320 16.36 -15.16 18.56
CA SER A 320 16.64 -13.74 18.70
C SER A 320 18.12 -13.52 19.04
N VAL A 321 18.75 -12.60 18.32
CA VAL A 321 20.17 -12.24 18.47
C VAL A 321 20.29 -10.73 18.61
N THR A 322 21.10 -10.26 19.55
CA THR A 322 21.48 -8.85 19.65
C THR A 322 22.91 -8.67 19.17
N GLY A 323 23.09 -7.89 18.10
CA GLY A 323 24.39 -7.66 17.45
C GLY A 323 24.21 -6.97 16.10
N THR A 324 25.27 -6.93 15.32
CA THR A 324 25.25 -6.44 13.94
C THR A 324 25.05 -7.58 12.92
N GLU A 325 24.99 -8.82 13.39
CA GLU A 325 24.80 -10.00 12.56
C GLU A 325 23.93 -11.01 13.30
N GLY A 326 23.03 -11.65 12.60
CA GLY A 326 22.20 -12.75 13.09
C GLY A 326 22.19 -13.90 12.09
N VAL A 327 22.35 -15.12 12.60
CA VAL A 327 22.28 -16.35 11.81
C VAL A 327 21.15 -17.22 12.34
N PHE A 328 20.37 -17.78 11.45
CA PHE A 328 19.32 -18.73 11.76
C PHE A 328 19.56 -20.03 10.99
N ASP A 329 19.74 -21.11 11.74
CA ASP A 329 19.84 -22.45 11.15
C ASP A 329 18.44 -22.95 10.79
N ILE A 330 18.19 -23.17 9.50
CA ILE A 330 16.89 -23.59 8.98
C ILE A 330 16.67 -25.06 9.35
N PRO A 331 15.63 -25.39 10.15
CA PRO A 331 15.33 -26.79 10.51
C PRO A 331 15.15 -27.66 9.29
N GLN A 332 15.74 -28.84 9.31
CA GLN A 332 15.70 -29.79 8.19
C GLN A 332 14.93 -31.05 8.54
N ARG A 333 14.17 -31.57 7.56
CA ARG A 333 13.56 -32.89 7.57
C ARG A 333 13.80 -33.57 6.22
N ASP A 334 14.42 -34.72 6.23
CA ASP A 334 14.76 -35.48 5.00
C ASP A 334 15.55 -34.67 3.97
N GLY A 335 16.43 -33.77 4.44
CA GLY A 335 17.26 -32.91 3.60
C GLY A 335 16.54 -31.72 2.96
N LYS A 336 15.36 -31.37 3.46
CA LYS A 336 14.60 -30.19 3.03
C LYS A 336 14.23 -29.32 4.23
N PRO A 337 14.02 -28.02 4.04
CA PRO A 337 13.49 -27.15 5.09
C PRO A 337 12.19 -27.72 5.69
N ALA A 338 12.12 -27.75 7.02
CA ALA A 338 10.99 -28.35 7.76
C ALA A 338 9.94 -27.29 8.18
N ILE A 339 10.12 -26.06 7.74
CA ILE A 339 9.24 -24.91 8.02
C ILE A 339 8.75 -24.32 6.72
N PRO A 340 7.52 -23.76 6.64
CA PRO A 340 7.01 -23.14 5.41
C PRO A 340 7.67 -21.81 5.10
N PHE A 341 8.10 -21.06 6.11
CA PHE A 341 8.73 -19.75 5.95
C PHE A 341 9.64 -19.38 7.12
N VAL A 342 10.49 -18.40 6.88
CA VAL A 342 11.12 -17.59 7.92
C VAL A 342 11.05 -16.12 7.50
N ARG A 343 10.68 -15.24 8.41
CA ARG A 343 10.77 -13.79 8.26
C ARG A 343 11.58 -13.17 9.39
N VAL A 344 12.12 -11.98 9.14
CA VAL A 344 12.99 -11.31 10.10
C VAL A 344 12.41 -9.96 10.48
N VAL A 345 12.44 -9.67 11.77
CA VAL A 345 12.18 -8.33 12.33
C VAL A 345 13.42 -7.85 13.06
N ILE A 346 13.88 -6.66 12.71
CA ILE A 346 15.07 -6.05 13.28
C ILE A 346 14.63 -4.79 14.05
N THR A 347 15.12 -4.61 15.26
CA THR A 347 14.81 -3.43 16.09
C THR A 347 16.09 -2.93 16.76
N ASP A 348 16.44 -1.67 16.57
CA ASP A 348 17.57 -1.04 17.22
C ASP A 348 17.20 -0.43 18.59
N GLU A 349 18.15 0.19 19.26
CA GLU A 349 17.96 0.83 20.56
C GLU A 349 17.07 2.08 20.52
N THR A 350 16.92 2.72 19.34
CA THR A 350 16.05 3.88 19.15
C THR A 350 14.60 3.47 18.92
N GLY A 351 14.35 2.17 18.73
CA GLY A 351 13.07 1.59 18.36
C GLY A 351 12.75 1.73 16.87
N GLU A 352 13.75 2.04 16.02
CA GLU A 352 13.62 1.84 14.58
C GLU A 352 13.42 0.37 14.28
N ARG A 353 12.51 0.06 13.36
CA ARG A 353 12.11 -1.32 13.09
C ARG A 353 12.06 -1.61 11.60
N LEU A 354 12.72 -2.70 11.20
CA LEU A 354 12.66 -3.22 9.85
C LEU A 354 11.91 -4.54 9.81
N PHE A 355 11.11 -4.74 8.75
CA PHE A 355 10.36 -5.96 8.47
C PHE A 355 10.82 -6.50 7.11
N LEU A 356 11.66 -7.53 7.14
CA LEU A 356 12.15 -8.16 5.92
C LEU A 356 11.08 -9.07 5.32
N GLN A 357 11.08 -9.17 4.00
CA GLN A 357 10.17 -10.07 3.31
C GLN A 357 10.47 -11.53 3.68
N PRO A 358 9.44 -12.39 3.71
CA PRO A 358 9.61 -13.78 4.10
C PRO A 358 10.42 -14.55 3.05
N VAL A 359 11.27 -15.45 3.52
CA VAL A 359 11.83 -16.53 2.73
C VAL A 359 10.86 -17.69 2.80
N MET A 360 10.33 -18.11 1.66
CA MET A 360 9.37 -19.22 1.55
C MET A 360 10.10 -20.51 1.20
N PHE A 361 9.73 -21.62 1.84
CA PHE A 361 10.27 -22.96 1.57
C PHE A 361 9.12 -23.86 1.07
N ASN A 362 9.23 -24.30 -0.17
CA ASN A 362 8.25 -25.15 -0.86
C ASN A 362 8.67 -26.63 -0.86
#